data_09b049830dc9a6459b4e192b332b354a
#
_entry.id   09b049830dc9a6459b4e192b332b354a
#
_cell.length_a   1.000
_cell.length_b   1.000
_cell.length_c   1.000
_cell.angle_alpha   90.00
_cell.angle_beta   90.00
_cell.angle_gamma   90.00
#
_symmetry.space_group_name_H-M   'P 1'
#
loop_
_entity.id
_entity.type
_entity.pdbx_description
1 polymer ?
#
loop_
_entity_poly.entity_id
_entity_poly.type
_entity_poly.pdbx_seq_one_letter_code
_entity_poly.pdbx_strand_id
1 'polypeptide(L)'
;MKKFKTFVINTVILSIASLIMNIVGMGFSVYISNKIGTEALGVYQLIISIYTFAITLATSGISIAVTHLVSEKLALKEYSEVKKITKQSVVLSFFMGCFAMIILILCSEFLTTKFLHSKISPNSLILIAISLPPLAVSASVNGYFSAVTRVIKSASANFIEQFFKIIISIYFFNMILPSSLENACLSLVLGSLLSEFISFIYLMLMYKIDKKRYKEVRNKNKTYYKEIIKISCPVAITSYIRSGLSTLKQIIIPIRLEKSGISCEVALSQYGMITGMVMQLVWFPCLFINVFAGLLIPEYSRLNALNSKKRINNVTTKIFKFTLLFSVLIFGIFFTFADELSMAIYSKMEVAGYIKIIAPLVLIMYIDNVVDGMLKGLNKQVAVMKCNILDLFISIILMYILLPIYGIYGYIIVLFTSEILNGTISIIQLIKATNVKLDIVSILLKPLLCILLSNVAIRYLSFSYNGKIISLVYGILIYIFLLFVTSTFTKKDLKL
;
A
#
# COMPACT_ATOMS: atom_id res chain seq x y z
N MET A 1 -2.36 13.01 -30.90
CA MET A 1 -2.82 11.62 -30.79
C MET A 1 -1.69 10.60 -30.47
N LYS A 2 -0.57 10.52 -31.19
CA LYS A 2 0.52 9.56 -30.90
C LYS A 2 1.04 9.65 -29.43
N LYS A 3 1.35 10.83 -28.90
CA LYS A 3 1.86 11.02 -27.53
C LYS A 3 0.86 10.53 -26.45
N PHE A 4 -0.44 10.77 -26.66
CA PHE A 4 -1.49 10.32 -25.72
C PHE A 4 -1.62 8.79 -25.74
N LYS A 5 -1.58 8.15 -26.92
CA LYS A 5 -1.60 6.69 -27.05
C LYS A 5 -0.38 6.05 -26.33
N THR A 6 0.80 6.62 -26.52
CA THR A 6 2.03 6.16 -25.84
C THR A 6 1.92 6.32 -24.32
N PHE A 7 1.36 7.42 -23.83
CA PHE A 7 1.13 7.64 -22.40
C PHE A 7 0.19 6.59 -21.81
N VAL A 8 -0.95 6.33 -22.45
CA VAL A 8 -1.91 5.31 -22.01
C VAL A 8 -1.27 3.91 -21.99
N ILE A 9 -0.56 3.54 -23.06
CA ILE A 9 0.13 2.25 -23.13
C ILE A 9 1.16 2.11 -22.00
N ASN A 10 1.98 3.12 -21.78
CA ASN A 10 2.98 3.10 -20.69
C ASN A 10 2.31 2.98 -19.31
N THR A 11 1.18 3.67 -19.08
CA THR A 11 0.43 3.57 -17.83
C THR A 11 -0.12 2.16 -17.61
N VAL A 12 -0.69 1.55 -18.65
CA VAL A 12 -1.21 0.17 -18.58
C VAL A 12 -0.08 -0.82 -18.30
N ILE A 13 1.05 -0.71 -19.01
CA ILE A 13 2.22 -1.59 -18.79
C ILE A 13 2.73 -1.44 -17.34
N LEU A 14 2.85 -0.22 -16.84
CA LEU A 14 3.27 0.03 -15.46
C LEU A 14 2.28 -0.53 -14.44
N SER A 15 0.98 -0.41 -14.70
CA SER A 15 -0.06 -0.97 -13.82
C SER A 15 0.01 -2.49 -13.77
N ILE A 16 0.18 -3.15 -14.91
CA ILE A 16 0.35 -4.62 -14.98
C ILE A 16 1.65 -5.04 -14.28
N ALA A 17 2.75 -4.36 -14.54
CA ALA A 17 4.02 -4.64 -13.88
C ALA A 17 3.90 -4.50 -12.35
N SER A 18 3.25 -3.44 -11.87
CA SER A 18 2.99 -3.25 -10.43
C SER A 18 2.11 -4.35 -9.83
N LEU A 19 1.09 -4.80 -10.57
CA LEU A 19 0.27 -5.94 -10.12
C LEU A 19 1.10 -7.21 -9.96
N ILE A 20 1.90 -7.57 -10.96
CA ILE A 20 2.76 -8.75 -10.91
C ILE A 20 3.72 -8.66 -9.72
N MET A 21 4.34 -7.49 -9.52
CA MET A 21 5.24 -7.26 -8.39
C MET A 21 4.56 -7.42 -7.03
N ASN A 22 3.35 -6.89 -6.90
CA ASN A 22 2.57 -7.03 -5.67
C ASN A 22 2.17 -8.48 -5.39
N ILE A 23 1.78 -9.24 -6.44
CA ILE A 23 1.48 -10.67 -6.32
C ILE A 23 2.70 -11.46 -5.86
N VAL A 24 3.85 -11.21 -6.46
CA VAL A 24 5.13 -11.83 -6.08
C VAL A 24 5.52 -11.45 -4.65
N GLY A 25 5.38 -10.18 -4.29
CA GLY A 25 5.64 -9.68 -2.93
C GLY A 25 4.73 -10.33 -1.89
N MET A 26 3.47 -10.53 -2.21
CA MET A 26 2.54 -11.23 -1.32
C MET A 26 2.90 -12.72 -1.17
N GLY A 27 3.21 -13.40 -2.28
CA GLY A 27 3.68 -14.79 -2.23
C GLY A 27 4.91 -14.96 -1.34
N PHE A 28 5.85 -14.03 -1.43
CA PHE A 28 7.00 -13.98 -0.54
C PHE A 28 6.62 -13.72 0.92
N SER A 29 5.68 -12.82 1.19
CA SER A 29 5.20 -12.55 2.54
C SER A 29 4.50 -13.76 3.17
N VAL A 30 3.70 -14.50 2.39
CA VAL A 30 3.10 -15.77 2.81
C VAL A 30 4.19 -16.81 3.12
N TYR A 31 5.19 -16.94 2.25
CA TYR A 31 6.33 -17.84 2.48
C TYR A 31 7.03 -17.51 3.81
N ILE A 32 7.33 -16.25 4.06
CA ILE A 32 7.96 -15.79 5.29
C ILE A 32 7.07 -16.09 6.51
N SER A 33 5.78 -15.73 6.45
CA SER A 33 4.86 -15.94 7.58
C SER A 33 4.74 -17.39 8.02
N ASN A 34 4.84 -18.33 7.05
CA ASN A 34 4.83 -19.76 7.33
C ASN A 34 6.15 -20.28 7.94
N LYS A 35 7.27 -19.61 7.66
CA LYS A 35 8.59 -20.03 8.11
C LYS A 35 8.98 -19.48 9.48
N ILE A 36 8.71 -18.19 9.76
CA ILE A 36 9.20 -17.52 10.96
C ILE A 36 8.24 -17.56 12.15
N GLY A 37 7.01 -17.98 11.92
CA GLY A 37 5.99 -17.96 12.97
C GLY A 37 5.35 -16.59 13.20
N THR A 38 4.30 -16.55 14.02
CA THR A 38 3.47 -15.35 14.20
C THR A 38 4.12 -14.29 15.07
N GLU A 39 4.89 -14.66 16.09
CA GLU A 39 5.60 -13.71 16.95
C GLU A 39 6.70 -12.98 16.18
N ALA A 40 7.58 -13.71 15.48
CA ALA A 40 8.63 -13.11 14.67
C ALA A 40 8.06 -12.25 13.53
N LEU A 41 6.91 -12.66 12.97
CA LEU A 41 6.19 -11.85 11.98
C LEU A 41 5.71 -10.53 12.58
N GLY A 42 5.17 -10.55 13.81
CA GLY A 42 4.75 -9.35 14.52
C GLY A 42 5.90 -8.37 14.76
N VAL A 43 7.03 -8.87 15.23
CA VAL A 43 8.23 -8.05 15.42
C VAL A 43 8.75 -7.50 14.10
N TYR A 44 8.79 -8.31 13.04
CA TYR A 44 9.19 -7.86 11.70
C TYR A 44 8.28 -6.74 11.18
N GLN A 45 6.96 -6.84 11.39
CA GLN A 45 6.01 -5.76 11.00
C GLN A 45 6.29 -4.46 11.76
N LEU A 46 6.70 -4.51 13.02
CA LEU A 46 7.10 -3.32 13.77
C LEU A 46 8.39 -2.69 13.22
N ILE A 47 9.40 -3.51 12.90
CA ILE A 47 10.64 -3.04 12.26
C ILE A 47 10.32 -2.33 10.95
N ILE A 48 9.51 -2.95 10.08
CA ILE A 48 9.10 -2.36 8.80
C ILE A 48 8.32 -1.06 9.00
N SER A 49 7.48 -0.97 10.02
CA SER A 49 6.74 0.26 10.33
C SER A 49 7.67 1.42 10.71
N ILE A 50 8.65 1.16 11.60
CA ILE A 50 9.68 2.14 11.99
C ILE A 50 10.52 2.54 10.77
N TYR A 51 10.94 1.56 9.99
CA TYR A 51 11.73 1.79 8.78
C TYR A 51 10.97 2.60 7.73
N THR A 52 9.66 2.34 7.53
CA THR A 52 8.81 3.12 6.62
C THR A 52 8.74 4.59 7.02
N PHE A 53 8.72 4.89 8.31
CA PHE A 53 8.82 6.27 8.81
C PHE A 53 10.17 6.89 8.47
N ALA A 54 11.28 6.16 8.71
CA ALA A 54 12.62 6.63 8.36
C ALA A 54 12.80 6.85 6.85
N ILE A 55 12.25 5.96 6.00
CA ILE A 55 12.17 6.16 4.54
C ILE A 55 11.42 7.46 4.22
N THR A 56 10.30 7.69 4.88
CA THR A 56 9.50 8.90 4.67
C THR A 56 10.30 10.15 5.03
N LEU A 57 11.07 10.14 6.13
CA LEU A 57 11.97 11.23 6.50
C LEU A 57 13.06 11.48 5.44
N ALA A 58 13.61 10.41 4.87
CA ALA A 58 14.70 10.48 3.89
C ALA A 58 14.24 10.95 2.50
N THR A 59 13.01 10.58 2.06
CA THR A 59 12.62 10.66 0.64
C THR A 59 11.49 11.64 0.34
N SER A 60 10.69 12.04 1.34
CA SER A 60 9.45 12.77 1.09
C SER A 60 9.65 14.12 0.44
N GLY A 61 8.80 14.40 -0.55
CA GLY A 61 8.76 15.66 -1.28
C GLY A 61 9.83 15.83 -2.36
N ILE A 62 10.99 15.15 -2.25
CA ILE A 62 12.12 15.35 -3.15
C ILE A 62 11.78 14.87 -4.57
N SER A 63 11.22 13.68 -4.70
CA SER A 63 10.83 13.13 -6.01
C SER A 63 9.84 14.04 -6.73
N ILE A 64 8.86 14.62 -6.01
CA ILE A 64 7.87 15.55 -6.55
C ILE A 64 8.53 16.85 -7.00
N ALA A 65 9.43 17.42 -6.18
CA ALA A 65 10.15 18.64 -6.50
C ALA A 65 11.03 18.48 -7.76
N VAL A 66 11.74 17.36 -7.86
CA VAL A 66 12.55 17.04 -9.04
C VAL A 66 11.67 16.88 -10.28
N THR A 67 10.57 16.11 -10.16
CA THR A 67 9.63 15.91 -11.27
C THR A 67 9.08 17.24 -11.78
N HIS A 68 8.68 18.12 -10.87
CA HIS A 68 8.13 19.43 -11.20
C HIS A 68 9.17 20.32 -11.91
N LEU A 69 10.33 20.56 -11.27
CA LEU A 69 11.37 21.47 -11.79
C LEU A 69 11.98 20.96 -13.09
N VAL A 70 12.27 19.67 -13.21
CA VAL A 70 12.81 19.08 -14.42
C VAL A 70 11.79 19.16 -15.56
N SER A 71 10.51 18.87 -15.30
CA SER A 71 9.45 18.97 -16.33
C SER A 71 9.26 20.41 -16.80
N GLU A 72 9.32 21.40 -15.90
CA GLU A 72 9.29 22.82 -16.22
C GLU A 72 10.44 23.22 -17.15
N LYS A 73 11.67 22.83 -16.81
CA LYS A 73 12.85 23.15 -17.61
C LYS A 73 12.87 22.45 -18.97
N LEU A 74 12.34 21.24 -19.05
CA LEU A 74 12.13 20.54 -20.32
C LEU A 74 11.11 21.26 -21.21
N ALA A 75 10.01 21.77 -20.65
CA ALA A 75 9.00 22.53 -21.37
C ALA A 75 9.56 23.85 -21.93
N LEU A 76 10.43 24.51 -21.16
CA LEU A 76 11.13 25.74 -21.56
C LEU A 76 12.33 25.48 -22.50
N LYS A 77 12.64 24.21 -22.83
CA LYS A 77 13.79 23.77 -23.62
C LYS A 77 15.16 24.12 -23.00
N GLU A 78 15.19 24.37 -21.69
CA GLU A 78 16.41 24.66 -20.92
C GLU A 78 17.11 23.35 -20.50
N TYR A 79 17.56 22.56 -21.46
CA TYR A 79 18.09 21.20 -21.25
C TYR A 79 19.34 21.15 -20.36
N SER A 80 20.14 22.19 -20.32
CA SER A 80 21.34 22.30 -19.47
C SER A 80 21.00 22.30 -17.99
N GLU A 81 19.88 22.91 -17.62
CA GLU A 81 19.45 23.03 -16.22
C GLU A 81 18.95 21.71 -15.63
N VAL A 82 18.47 20.81 -16.50
CA VAL A 82 17.99 19.47 -16.09
C VAL A 82 19.06 18.68 -15.32
N LYS A 83 20.29 18.64 -15.83
CA LYS A 83 21.42 17.97 -15.14
C LYS A 83 21.74 18.62 -13.81
N LYS A 84 21.70 19.94 -13.75
CA LYS A 84 22.06 20.71 -12.58
C LYS A 84 21.03 20.51 -11.45
N ILE A 85 19.73 20.63 -11.77
CA ILE A 85 18.65 20.36 -10.84
C ILE A 85 18.79 18.96 -10.28
N THR A 86 18.93 17.94 -11.14
CA THR A 86 19.04 16.56 -10.70
C THR A 86 20.28 16.33 -9.83
N LYS A 87 21.45 16.91 -10.20
CA LYS A 87 22.67 16.79 -9.40
C LYS A 87 22.49 17.42 -8.01
N GLN A 88 21.92 18.61 -7.93
CA GLN A 88 21.67 19.30 -6.67
C GLN A 88 20.64 18.56 -5.82
N SER A 89 19.59 18.00 -6.44
CA SER A 89 18.61 17.16 -5.76
C SER A 89 19.22 15.88 -5.21
N VAL A 90 20.10 15.22 -5.96
CA VAL A 90 20.83 14.02 -5.50
C VAL A 90 21.69 14.35 -4.28
N VAL A 91 22.41 15.48 -4.28
CA VAL A 91 23.21 15.91 -3.13
C VAL A 91 22.31 16.18 -1.91
N LEU A 92 21.21 16.92 -2.10
CA LEU A 92 20.27 17.21 -1.03
C LEU A 92 19.64 15.92 -0.48
N SER A 93 19.23 15.01 -1.35
CA SER A 93 18.67 13.70 -0.98
C SER A 93 19.67 12.88 -0.16
N PHE A 94 20.94 12.86 -0.57
CA PHE A 94 21.97 12.16 0.17
C PHE A 94 22.10 12.68 1.61
N PHE A 95 22.14 13.98 1.80
CA PHE A 95 22.19 14.59 3.14
C PHE A 95 20.93 14.29 3.96
N MET A 96 19.73 14.34 3.35
CA MET A 96 18.48 13.98 4.03
C MET A 96 18.48 12.50 4.40
N GLY A 97 18.99 11.61 3.54
CA GLY A 97 19.14 10.19 3.83
C GLY A 97 20.12 9.93 4.97
N CYS A 98 21.28 10.61 4.99
CA CYS A 98 22.24 10.54 6.10
C CYS A 98 21.63 11.07 7.42
N PHE A 99 20.85 12.14 7.37
CA PHE A 99 20.15 12.67 8.52
C PHE A 99 19.17 11.66 9.10
N ALA A 100 18.32 11.07 8.24
CA ALA A 100 17.38 10.02 8.67
C ALA A 100 18.09 8.76 9.20
N MET A 101 19.21 8.37 8.58
CA MET A 101 20.07 7.28 9.05
C MET A 101 20.61 7.54 10.46
N ILE A 102 21.18 8.73 10.70
CA ILE A 102 21.72 9.11 12.00
C ILE A 102 20.62 9.11 13.08
N ILE A 103 19.45 9.68 12.79
CA ILE A 103 18.32 9.64 13.71
C ILE A 103 17.93 8.21 14.05
N LEU A 104 17.79 7.33 13.05
CA LEU A 104 17.38 5.94 13.30
C LEU A 104 18.44 5.18 14.11
N ILE A 105 19.73 5.40 13.85
CA ILE A 105 20.81 4.81 14.63
C ILE A 105 20.79 5.30 16.08
N LEU A 106 20.70 6.60 16.32
CA LEU A 106 20.65 7.18 17.68
C LEU A 106 19.42 6.72 18.46
N CYS A 107 18.27 6.57 17.77
CA CYS A 107 17.05 6.09 18.40
C CYS A 107 16.94 4.56 18.48
N SER A 108 17.84 3.79 17.87
CA SER A 108 17.72 2.33 17.73
C SER A 108 17.61 1.62 19.07
N GLU A 109 18.45 1.95 20.04
CA GLU A 109 18.42 1.37 21.38
C GLU A 109 17.14 1.72 22.13
N PHE A 110 16.71 2.97 22.08
CA PHE A 110 15.44 3.41 22.67
C PHE A 110 14.23 2.69 22.05
N LEU A 111 14.22 2.55 20.71
CA LEU A 111 13.14 1.89 19.99
C LEU A 111 13.09 0.39 20.30
N THR A 112 14.24 -0.27 20.37
CA THR A 112 14.29 -1.72 20.66
C THR A 112 13.93 -2.03 22.11
N THR A 113 14.38 -1.22 23.07
CA THR A 113 14.08 -1.45 24.49
C THR A 113 12.64 -1.11 24.85
N LYS A 114 12.12 0.01 24.37
CA LYS A 114 10.78 0.53 24.73
C LYS A 114 9.63 -0.07 23.92
N PHE A 115 9.87 -0.38 22.64
CA PHE A 115 8.79 -0.76 21.72
C PHE A 115 8.92 -2.18 21.18
N LEU A 116 10.13 -2.73 21.13
CA LEU A 116 10.36 -4.12 20.71
C LEU A 116 10.67 -5.04 21.89
N HIS A 117 10.54 -4.53 23.13
CA HIS A 117 10.72 -5.27 24.40
C HIS A 117 12.04 -6.05 24.47
N SER A 118 13.11 -5.51 23.88
CA SER A 118 14.44 -6.16 23.77
C SER A 118 14.40 -7.55 23.11
N LYS A 119 13.33 -7.88 22.38
CA LYS A 119 13.20 -9.14 21.62
C LYS A 119 14.18 -9.20 20.44
N ILE A 120 14.71 -8.07 20.02
CA ILE A 120 15.67 -7.93 18.93
C ILE A 120 16.76 -6.96 19.36
N SER A 121 18.00 -7.27 18.94
CA SER A 121 19.16 -6.37 19.07
C SER A 121 18.94 -5.07 18.25
N PRO A 122 19.44 -3.92 18.72
CA PRO A 122 19.50 -2.68 17.96
C PRO A 122 20.16 -2.82 16.58
N ASN A 123 21.00 -3.85 16.42
CA ASN A 123 21.73 -4.14 15.18
C ASN A 123 20.82 -4.26 13.95
N SER A 124 19.61 -4.83 14.10
CA SER A 124 18.65 -4.95 13.00
C SER A 124 18.20 -3.59 12.47
N LEU A 125 17.96 -2.63 13.38
CA LEU A 125 17.59 -1.26 12.99
C LEU A 125 18.79 -0.47 12.44
N ILE A 126 19.98 -0.68 13.00
CA ILE A 126 21.23 -0.06 12.52
C ILE A 126 21.55 -0.54 11.10
N LEU A 127 21.45 -1.85 10.85
CA LEU A 127 21.71 -2.42 9.52
C LEU A 127 20.76 -1.83 8.47
N ILE A 128 19.45 -1.80 8.76
CA ILE A 128 18.50 -1.27 7.79
C ILE A 128 18.63 0.25 7.62
N ALA A 129 19.12 0.98 8.63
CA ALA A 129 19.37 2.42 8.54
C ALA A 129 20.41 2.77 7.47
N ILE A 130 21.38 1.89 7.23
CA ILE A 130 22.45 2.09 6.23
C ILE A 130 21.89 2.19 4.80
N SER A 131 20.70 1.63 4.54
CA SER A 131 20.06 1.74 3.22
C SER A 131 19.40 3.10 2.96
N LEU A 132 19.16 3.94 3.96
CA LEU A 132 18.44 5.21 3.81
C LEU A 132 19.12 6.22 2.87
N PRO A 133 20.45 6.46 2.91
CA PRO A 133 21.10 7.37 1.97
C PRO A 133 20.98 6.94 0.50
N PRO A 134 21.29 5.68 0.09
CA PRO A 134 21.08 5.23 -1.28
C PRO A 134 19.62 5.29 -1.71
N LEU A 135 18.68 4.98 -0.82
CA LEU A 135 17.25 5.04 -1.10
C LEU A 135 16.76 6.48 -1.33
N ALA A 136 17.25 7.44 -0.53
CA ALA A 136 16.95 8.86 -0.71
C ALA A 136 17.45 9.38 -2.07
N VAL A 137 18.66 8.99 -2.48
CA VAL A 137 19.20 9.33 -3.80
C VAL A 137 18.36 8.68 -4.90
N SER A 138 17.95 7.41 -4.74
CA SER A 138 17.08 6.72 -5.69
C SER A 138 15.74 7.45 -5.87
N ALA A 139 15.15 8.00 -4.81
CA ALA A 139 13.92 8.81 -4.90
C ALA A 139 14.10 10.05 -5.78
N SER A 140 15.25 10.74 -5.69
CA SER A 140 15.58 11.88 -6.55
C SER A 140 15.71 11.47 -8.03
N VAL A 141 16.39 10.35 -8.32
CA VAL A 141 16.57 9.84 -9.68
C VAL A 141 15.24 9.33 -10.25
N ASN A 142 14.39 8.72 -9.45
CA ASN A 142 13.03 8.33 -9.84
C ASN A 142 12.18 9.55 -10.23
N GLY A 143 12.32 10.68 -9.51
CA GLY A 143 11.73 11.96 -9.89
C GLY A 143 12.20 12.46 -11.26
N TYR A 144 13.49 12.33 -11.54
CA TYR A 144 14.03 12.64 -12.87
C TYR A 144 13.43 11.74 -13.97
N PHE A 145 13.39 10.41 -13.79
CA PHE A 145 12.80 9.52 -14.79
C PHE A 145 11.31 9.75 -15.02
N SER A 146 10.60 10.14 -13.98
CA SER A 146 9.20 10.56 -14.09
C SER A 146 9.03 11.82 -14.91
N ALA A 147 9.87 12.83 -14.69
CA ALA A 147 9.87 14.09 -15.46
C ALA A 147 10.18 13.90 -16.94
N VAL A 148 11.15 13.05 -17.26
CA VAL A 148 11.51 12.75 -18.67
C VAL A 148 10.62 11.69 -19.33
N THR A 149 9.52 11.29 -18.64
CA THR A 149 8.54 10.29 -19.14
C THR A 149 9.15 8.90 -19.44
N ARG A 150 10.23 8.54 -18.76
CA ARG A 150 10.92 7.23 -18.89
C ARG A 150 10.71 6.36 -17.66
N VAL A 151 9.47 6.28 -17.22
CA VAL A 151 9.07 5.61 -15.99
C VAL A 151 9.40 4.10 -15.99
N ILE A 152 9.54 3.49 -17.16
CA ILE A 152 9.95 2.08 -17.30
C ILE A 152 11.30 1.82 -16.62
N LYS A 153 12.25 2.77 -16.67
CA LYS A 153 13.56 2.62 -16.03
C LYS A 153 13.46 2.61 -14.50
N SER A 154 12.54 3.40 -13.96
CA SER A 154 12.23 3.39 -12.54
C SER A 154 11.51 2.09 -12.15
N ALA A 155 10.54 1.65 -12.94
CA ALA A 155 9.82 0.41 -12.70
C ALA A 155 10.73 -0.83 -12.76
N SER A 156 11.69 -0.86 -13.70
CA SER A 156 12.67 -1.97 -13.77
C SER A 156 13.60 -2.00 -12.56
N ALA A 157 13.95 -0.85 -11.96
CA ALA A 157 14.72 -0.80 -10.72
C ALA A 157 13.96 -1.41 -9.55
N ASN A 158 12.67 -1.07 -9.41
CA ASN A 158 11.80 -1.67 -8.38
C ASN A 158 11.63 -3.19 -8.59
N PHE A 159 11.56 -3.63 -9.86
CA PHE A 159 11.51 -5.07 -10.18
C PHE A 159 12.80 -5.79 -9.72
N ILE A 160 13.95 -5.23 -10.05
CA ILE A 160 15.26 -5.76 -9.63
C ILE A 160 15.35 -5.82 -8.10
N GLU A 161 14.94 -4.76 -7.41
CA GLU A 161 14.92 -4.70 -5.95
C GLU A 161 14.09 -5.85 -5.36
N GLN A 162 12.85 -6.00 -5.78
CA GLN A 162 11.96 -7.05 -5.28
C GLN A 162 12.49 -8.46 -5.57
N PHE A 163 13.01 -8.67 -6.78
CA PHE A 163 13.59 -9.94 -7.19
C PHE A 163 14.79 -10.33 -6.32
N PHE A 164 15.75 -9.42 -6.15
CA PHE A 164 16.90 -9.66 -5.32
C PHE A 164 16.56 -9.73 -3.84
N LYS A 165 15.59 -8.96 -3.36
CA LYS A 165 15.08 -9.05 -1.99
C LYS A 165 14.62 -10.47 -1.66
N ILE A 166 13.85 -11.08 -2.54
CA ILE A 166 13.36 -12.45 -2.34
C ILE A 166 14.51 -13.44 -2.33
N ILE A 167 15.38 -13.41 -3.35
CA ILE A 167 16.48 -14.36 -3.48
C ILE A 167 17.44 -14.26 -2.28
N ILE A 168 17.84 -13.04 -1.95
CA ILE A 168 18.82 -12.80 -0.88
C ILE A 168 18.21 -13.15 0.47
N SER A 169 16.94 -12.79 0.72
CA SER A 169 16.26 -13.15 1.97
C SER A 169 16.16 -14.67 2.14
N ILE A 170 15.80 -15.41 1.10
CA ILE A 170 15.72 -16.88 1.13
C ILE A 170 17.12 -17.47 1.35
N TYR A 171 18.14 -16.93 0.69
CA TYR A 171 19.52 -17.39 0.85
C TYR A 171 20.02 -17.23 2.30
N PHE A 172 19.88 -16.03 2.88
CA PHE A 172 20.28 -15.79 4.26
C PHE A 172 19.42 -16.57 5.25
N PHE A 173 18.15 -16.74 4.97
CA PHE A 173 17.25 -17.53 5.80
C PHE A 173 17.67 -19.00 5.88
N ASN A 174 18.12 -19.57 4.76
CA ASN A 174 18.63 -20.95 4.73
C ASN A 174 20.05 -21.06 5.34
N MET A 175 20.88 -20.03 5.21
CA MET A 175 22.26 -20.02 5.70
C MET A 175 22.34 -19.83 7.23
N ILE A 176 21.55 -18.89 7.77
CA ILE A 176 21.62 -18.50 9.19
C ILE A 176 20.84 -19.49 10.06
N LEU A 177 20.02 -20.39 9.47
CA LEU A 177 19.06 -21.27 10.16
C LEU A 177 18.30 -20.50 11.25
N PRO A 178 17.02 -20.26 11.17
CA PRO A 178 16.26 -19.44 12.11
C PRO A 178 16.14 -20.15 13.48
N SER A 179 17.27 -20.26 14.17
CA SER A 179 17.37 -20.81 15.52
C SER A 179 16.79 -19.85 16.57
N SER A 180 16.67 -18.56 16.21
CA SER A 180 16.10 -17.53 17.04
C SER A 180 15.27 -16.53 16.24
N LEU A 181 14.34 -15.85 16.92
CA LEU A 181 13.52 -14.77 16.38
C LEU A 181 14.39 -13.65 15.78
N GLU A 182 15.51 -13.33 16.43
CA GLU A 182 16.46 -12.31 15.99
C GLU A 182 17.10 -12.68 14.65
N ASN A 183 17.58 -13.93 14.50
CA ASN A 183 18.19 -14.42 13.26
C ASN A 183 17.21 -14.41 12.07
N ALA A 184 15.93 -14.73 12.32
CA ALA A 184 14.90 -14.67 11.30
C ALA A 184 14.67 -13.21 10.81
N CYS A 185 14.58 -12.27 11.73
CA CYS A 185 14.42 -10.84 11.40
C CYS A 185 15.68 -10.29 10.71
N LEU A 186 16.89 -10.63 11.18
CA LEU A 186 18.16 -10.22 10.56
C LEU A 186 18.25 -10.67 9.10
N SER A 187 17.87 -11.91 8.79
CA SER A 187 17.88 -12.43 7.43
C SER A 187 17.02 -11.60 6.47
N LEU A 188 15.84 -11.18 6.93
CA LEU A 188 14.92 -10.34 6.15
C LEU A 188 15.43 -8.89 5.99
N VAL A 189 16.04 -8.36 7.04
CA VAL A 189 16.68 -7.04 7.03
C VAL A 189 17.86 -7.01 6.08
N LEU A 190 18.73 -8.02 6.10
CA LEU A 190 19.87 -8.15 5.18
C LEU A 190 19.40 -8.27 3.72
N GLY A 191 18.35 -9.07 3.48
CA GLY A 191 17.73 -9.19 2.17
C GLY A 191 17.22 -7.83 1.63
N SER A 192 16.56 -7.06 2.48
CA SER A 192 16.10 -5.71 2.12
C SER A 192 17.27 -4.76 1.87
N LEU A 193 18.24 -4.69 2.76
CA LEU A 193 19.42 -3.84 2.66
C LEU A 193 20.18 -4.06 1.34
N LEU A 194 20.55 -5.31 1.06
CA LEU A 194 21.33 -5.63 -0.13
C LEU A 194 20.58 -5.42 -1.42
N SER A 195 19.28 -5.74 -1.45
CA SER A 195 18.45 -5.50 -2.63
C SER A 195 18.30 -4.01 -2.95
N GLU A 196 18.18 -3.16 -1.94
CA GLU A 196 18.13 -1.71 -2.11
C GLU A 196 19.44 -1.15 -2.67
N PHE A 197 20.59 -1.64 -2.22
CA PHE A 197 21.88 -1.28 -2.80
C PHE A 197 22.01 -1.71 -4.28
N ILE A 198 21.56 -2.92 -4.62
CA ILE A 198 21.56 -3.41 -6.02
C ILE A 198 20.68 -2.53 -6.89
N SER A 199 19.46 -2.23 -6.42
CA SER A 199 18.52 -1.36 -7.10
C SER A 199 19.09 0.06 -7.29
N PHE A 200 19.71 0.62 -6.25
CA PHE A 200 20.38 1.91 -6.31
C PHE A 200 21.49 1.95 -7.36
N ILE A 201 22.39 0.96 -7.36
CA ILE A 201 23.48 0.87 -8.34
C ILE A 201 22.90 0.81 -9.76
N TYR A 202 21.92 -0.05 -10.00
CA TYR A 202 21.24 -0.17 -11.28
C TYR A 202 20.61 1.16 -11.72
N LEU A 203 19.89 1.83 -10.84
CA LEU A 203 19.23 3.09 -11.12
C LEU A 203 20.22 4.21 -11.46
N MET A 204 21.33 4.26 -10.72
CA MET A 204 22.44 5.20 -10.97
C MET A 204 23.13 4.95 -12.31
N LEU A 205 23.32 3.69 -12.69
CA LEU A 205 23.86 3.33 -14.03
C LEU A 205 22.91 3.79 -15.14
N MET A 206 21.60 3.53 -14.99
CA MET A 206 20.59 4.00 -15.94
C MET A 206 20.57 5.52 -16.04
N TYR A 207 20.71 6.22 -14.91
CA TYR A 207 20.81 7.68 -14.91
C TYR A 207 22.09 8.19 -15.58
N LYS A 208 23.25 7.57 -15.31
CA LYS A 208 24.52 7.93 -15.95
C LYS A 208 24.46 7.83 -17.50
N ILE A 209 23.79 6.79 -18.00
CA ILE A 209 23.58 6.61 -19.45
C ILE A 209 22.63 7.68 -19.99
N ASP A 210 21.54 7.95 -19.27
CA ASP A 210 20.49 8.83 -19.75
C ASP A 210 20.90 10.31 -19.75
N LYS A 211 21.64 10.77 -18.74
CA LYS A 211 22.08 12.16 -18.63
C LYS A 211 23.03 12.60 -19.76
N LYS A 212 23.69 11.66 -20.48
CA LYS A 212 24.53 11.98 -21.63
C LYS A 212 23.75 12.63 -22.77
N ARG A 213 22.43 12.48 -22.83
CA ARG A 213 21.56 13.09 -23.84
C ARG A 213 21.39 14.60 -23.70
N TYR A 214 21.71 15.15 -22.53
CA TYR A 214 21.60 16.59 -22.29
C TYR A 214 22.99 17.21 -22.29
N LYS A 215 23.20 18.22 -23.15
CA LYS A 215 24.48 18.94 -23.22
C LYS A 215 24.63 19.83 -21.97
N GLU A 216 25.81 19.87 -21.41
CA GLU A 216 26.15 20.82 -20.34
C GLU A 216 26.46 22.20 -20.96
N VAL A 217 25.68 23.21 -20.62
CA VAL A 217 26.05 24.61 -20.80
C VAL A 217 26.52 25.14 -19.46
N ARG A 218 27.73 25.68 -19.43
CA ARG A 218 28.47 26.09 -18.23
C ARG A 218 27.95 27.40 -17.64
N ASN A 219 26.68 27.46 -17.22
CA ASN A 219 26.18 28.60 -16.47
C ASN A 219 26.38 28.32 -14.95
N LYS A 220 27.49 28.82 -14.38
CA LYS A 220 27.98 28.42 -13.05
C LYS A 220 27.12 28.93 -11.87
N ASN A 221 26.35 30.01 -12.03
CA ASN A 221 25.85 30.79 -10.88
C ASN A 221 24.41 30.52 -10.43
N LYS A 222 23.65 29.65 -11.11
CA LYS A 222 22.25 29.39 -10.74
C LYS A 222 22.15 28.20 -9.78
N THR A 223 21.62 28.37 -8.58
CA THR A 223 21.38 27.31 -7.60
C THR A 223 19.89 27.05 -7.48
N TYR A 224 19.49 25.79 -7.39
CA TYR A 224 18.08 25.35 -7.32
C TYR A 224 17.70 24.81 -5.94
N TYR A 225 18.59 24.86 -4.95
CA TYR A 225 18.30 24.32 -3.62
C TYR A 225 17.06 24.98 -2.96
N LYS A 226 16.91 26.29 -3.13
CA LYS A 226 15.75 27.01 -2.57
C LYS A 226 14.44 26.58 -3.22
N GLU A 227 14.43 26.42 -4.54
CA GLU A 227 13.25 25.98 -5.28
C GLU A 227 12.89 24.52 -4.93
N ILE A 228 13.89 23.64 -4.83
CA ILE A 228 13.68 22.25 -4.42
C ILE A 228 13.06 22.21 -3.02
N ILE A 229 13.64 22.93 -2.05
CA ILE A 229 13.14 22.96 -0.67
C ILE A 229 11.73 23.58 -0.62
N LYS A 230 11.47 24.65 -1.36
CA LYS A 230 10.17 25.33 -1.40
C LYS A 230 9.04 24.39 -1.86
N ILE A 231 9.33 23.50 -2.80
CA ILE A 231 8.35 22.54 -3.30
C ILE A 231 8.30 21.29 -2.40
N SER A 232 9.45 20.77 -1.94
CA SER A 232 9.51 19.53 -1.17
C SER A 232 9.02 19.70 0.27
N CYS A 233 9.29 20.83 0.92
CA CYS A 233 9.03 21.01 2.35
C CYS A 233 7.54 20.88 2.74
N PRO A 234 6.57 21.54 2.06
CA PRO A 234 5.15 21.37 2.40
C PRO A 234 4.67 19.91 2.24
N VAL A 235 5.15 19.21 1.18
CA VAL A 235 4.82 17.81 0.93
C VAL A 235 5.46 16.91 1.98
N ALA A 236 6.71 17.20 2.37
CA ALA A 236 7.44 16.45 3.38
C ALA A 236 6.75 16.54 4.76
N ILE A 237 6.38 17.74 5.20
CA ILE A 237 5.71 17.93 6.51
C ILE A 237 4.43 17.10 6.60
N THR A 238 3.59 17.14 5.58
CA THR A 238 2.33 16.37 5.56
C THR A 238 2.59 14.85 5.55
N SER A 239 3.61 14.41 4.82
CA SER A 239 4.04 13.01 4.80
C SER A 239 4.62 12.57 6.14
N TYR A 240 5.40 13.42 6.82
CA TYR A 240 5.96 13.12 8.14
C TYR A 240 4.87 12.95 9.20
N ILE A 241 3.88 13.85 9.22
CA ILE A 241 2.74 13.75 10.15
C ILE A 241 1.99 12.44 9.90
N ARG A 242 1.63 12.14 8.65
CA ARG A 242 0.90 10.93 8.29
C ARG A 242 1.67 9.66 8.62
N SER A 243 2.95 9.58 8.22
CA SER A 243 3.78 8.40 8.43
C SER A 243 4.11 8.21 9.91
N GLY A 244 4.37 9.31 10.64
CA GLY A 244 4.59 9.27 12.08
C GLY A 244 3.37 8.75 12.85
N LEU A 245 2.17 9.28 12.55
CA LEU A 245 0.92 8.77 13.15
C LEU A 245 0.68 7.31 12.79
N SER A 246 0.93 6.90 11.54
CA SER A 246 0.79 5.50 11.12
C SER A 246 1.75 4.58 11.87
N THR A 247 3.00 4.98 12.06
CA THR A 247 3.99 4.22 12.83
C THR A 247 3.63 4.14 14.31
N LEU A 248 3.19 5.26 14.91
CA LEU A 248 2.70 5.27 16.28
C LEU A 248 1.49 4.33 16.46
N LYS A 249 0.55 4.35 15.50
CA LYS A 249 -0.59 3.42 15.46
C LYS A 249 -0.12 1.96 15.55
N GLN A 250 0.88 1.58 14.76
CA GLN A 250 1.42 0.21 14.72
C GLN A 250 2.14 -0.17 16.03
N ILE A 251 2.94 0.73 16.59
CA ILE A 251 3.71 0.50 17.82
C ILE A 251 2.80 0.38 19.05
N ILE A 252 1.72 1.16 19.09
CA ILE A 252 0.79 1.17 20.23
C ILE A 252 0.04 -0.17 20.37
N ILE A 253 -0.19 -0.90 19.26
CA ILE A 253 -0.97 -2.14 19.28
C ILE A 253 -0.42 -3.17 20.28
N PRO A 254 0.81 -3.71 20.12
CA PRO A 254 1.31 -4.72 21.06
C PRO A 254 1.44 -4.18 22.49
N ILE A 255 1.88 -2.94 22.68
CA ILE A 255 2.02 -2.32 23.99
C ILE A 255 0.68 -2.24 24.74
N ARG A 256 -0.41 -1.97 24.03
CA ARG A 256 -1.74 -1.90 24.63
C ARG A 256 -2.39 -3.27 24.80
N LEU A 257 -2.07 -4.22 23.95
CA LEU A 257 -2.47 -5.61 24.11
C LEU A 257 -1.89 -6.21 25.39
N GLU A 258 -0.62 -5.96 25.72
CA GLU A 258 -0.03 -6.42 26.99
C GLU A 258 -0.76 -5.88 28.21
N LYS A 259 -1.28 -4.65 28.14
CA LYS A 259 -2.09 -4.07 29.23
C LYS A 259 -3.44 -4.75 29.43
N SER A 260 -3.89 -5.58 28.50
CA SER A 260 -5.07 -6.44 28.70
C SER A 260 -4.77 -7.70 29.53
N GLY A 261 -3.54 -7.87 30.02
CA GLY A 261 -3.14 -8.98 30.87
C GLY A 261 -2.52 -10.18 30.13
N ILE A 262 -2.25 -10.07 28.81
CA ILE A 262 -1.57 -11.11 28.05
C ILE A 262 -0.05 -10.90 28.01
N SER A 263 0.72 -11.97 27.83
CA SER A 263 2.18 -11.86 27.70
C SER A 263 2.59 -11.12 26.42
N CYS A 264 3.78 -10.50 26.42
CA CYS A 264 4.36 -9.84 25.27
C CYS A 264 4.40 -10.75 24.02
N GLU A 265 4.75 -12.03 24.20
CA GLU A 265 4.82 -13.01 23.10
C GLU A 265 3.47 -13.24 22.44
N VAL A 266 2.41 -13.39 23.25
CA VAL A 266 1.04 -13.53 22.76
C VAL A 266 0.55 -12.25 22.09
N ALA A 267 0.88 -11.07 22.64
CA ALA A 267 0.54 -9.79 22.03
C ALA A 267 1.18 -9.60 20.66
N LEU A 268 2.48 -9.90 20.53
CA LEU A 268 3.22 -9.85 19.27
C LEU A 268 2.70 -10.90 18.27
N SER A 269 2.37 -12.10 18.74
CA SER A 269 1.81 -13.16 17.91
C SER A 269 0.45 -12.77 17.34
N GLN A 270 -0.46 -12.26 18.17
CA GLN A 270 -1.78 -11.78 17.73
C GLN A 270 -1.66 -10.60 16.76
N TYR A 271 -0.78 -9.66 17.05
CA TYR A 271 -0.47 -8.55 16.16
C TYR A 271 0.06 -9.04 14.80
N GLY A 272 1.02 -9.98 14.82
CA GLY A 272 1.58 -10.59 13.61
C GLY A 272 0.55 -11.37 12.80
N MET A 273 -0.35 -12.12 13.45
CA MET A 273 -1.46 -12.81 12.77
C MET A 273 -2.38 -11.82 12.04
N ILE A 274 -2.85 -10.77 12.71
CA ILE A 274 -3.78 -9.85 12.06
C ILE A 274 -3.07 -9.02 10.99
N THR A 275 -1.95 -8.37 11.31
CA THR A 275 -1.29 -7.44 10.37
C THR A 275 -0.47 -8.15 9.30
N GLY A 276 0.19 -9.24 9.66
CA GLY A 276 1.11 -9.96 8.78
C GLY A 276 0.47 -11.12 7.99
N MET A 277 -0.71 -11.61 8.40
CA MET A 277 -1.42 -12.69 7.68
C MET A 277 -2.79 -12.21 7.19
N VAL A 278 -3.73 -11.91 8.10
CA VAL A 278 -5.12 -11.61 7.73
C VAL A 278 -5.22 -10.36 6.87
N MET A 279 -4.62 -9.25 7.29
CA MET A 279 -4.69 -8.00 6.52
C MET A 279 -3.99 -8.11 5.18
N GLN A 280 -2.91 -8.88 5.06
CA GLN A 280 -2.27 -9.13 3.77
C GLN A 280 -3.19 -9.89 2.82
N LEU A 281 -3.91 -10.91 3.32
CA LEU A 281 -4.91 -11.63 2.54
C LEU A 281 -6.04 -10.70 2.09
N VAL A 282 -6.53 -9.83 2.97
CA VAL A 282 -7.58 -8.83 2.68
C VAL A 282 -7.11 -7.79 1.66
N TRP A 283 -5.85 -7.35 1.74
CA TRP A 283 -5.29 -6.40 0.79
C TRP A 283 -5.00 -6.99 -0.60
N PHE A 284 -4.89 -8.31 -0.73
CA PHE A 284 -4.55 -8.92 -2.01
C PHE A 284 -5.55 -8.62 -3.14
N PRO A 285 -6.87 -8.86 -3.00
CA PRO A 285 -7.81 -8.48 -4.03
C PRO A 285 -7.91 -6.96 -4.20
N CYS A 286 -7.62 -6.17 -3.14
CA CYS A 286 -7.60 -4.72 -3.20
C CYS A 286 -6.53 -4.17 -4.17
N LEU A 287 -5.50 -4.94 -4.50
CA LEU A 287 -4.49 -4.55 -5.50
C LEU A 287 -5.12 -4.25 -6.86
N PHE A 288 -6.10 -5.05 -7.28
CA PHE A 288 -6.85 -4.81 -8.53
C PHE A 288 -7.65 -3.51 -8.45
N ILE A 289 -8.29 -3.28 -7.29
CA ILE A 289 -9.05 -2.06 -7.02
C ILE A 289 -8.15 -0.82 -7.01
N ASN A 290 -6.96 -0.90 -6.42
CA ASN A 290 -5.99 0.19 -6.39
C ASN A 290 -5.50 0.60 -7.78
N VAL A 291 -5.21 -0.37 -8.65
CA VAL A 291 -4.83 -0.10 -10.04
C VAL A 291 -6.00 0.57 -10.77
N PHE A 292 -7.20 0.05 -10.59
CA PHE A 292 -8.42 0.64 -11.17
C PHE A 292 -8.65 2.07 -10.67
N ALA A 293 -8.56 2.31 -9.36
CA ALA A 293 -8.66 3.64 -8.76
C ALA A 293 -7.63 4.64 -9.33
N GLY A 294 -6.39 4.17 -9.56
CA GLY A 294 -5.36 4.97 -10.21
C GLY A 294 -5.72 5.42 -11.64
N LEU A 295 -6.40 4.56 -12.41
CA LEU A 295 -6.87 4.89 -13.75
C LEU A 295 -8.05 5.88 -13.76
N LEU A 296 -8.81 5.96 -12.65
CA LEU A 296 -9.91 6.91 -12.53
C LEU A 296 -9.45 8.36 -12.38
N ILE A 297 -8.28 8.60 -11.79
CA ILE A 297 -7.77 9.95 -11.52
C ILE A 297 -7.73 10.80 -12.81
N PRO A 298 -7.07 10.38 -13.91
CA PRO A 298 -7.02 11.17 -15.14
C PRO A 298 -8.41 11.30 -15.82
N GLU A 299 -9.27 10.27 -15.75
CA GLU A 299 -10.61 10.34 -16.35
C GLU A 299 -11.49 11.35 -15.60
N TYR A 300 -11.49 11.32 -14.26
CA TYR A 300 -12.24 12.31 -13.46
C TYR A 300 -11.68 13.72 -13.62
N SER A 301 -10.38 13.89 -13.72
CA SER A 301 -9.76 15.20 -14.01
C SER A 301 -10.20 15.73 -15.37
N ARG A 302 -10.28 14.87 -16.39
CA ARG A 302 -10.76 15.23 -17.72
C ARG A 302 -12.24 15.64 -17.71
N LEU A 303 -13.10 14.83 -17.06
CA LEU A 303 -14.53 15.09 -16.96
C LEU A 303 -14.82 16.36 -16.15
N ASN A 304 -14.05 16.62 -15.11
CA ASN A 304 -14.12 17.81 -14.29
C ASN A 304 -13.74 19.06 -15.09
N ALA A 305 -12.66 19.02 -15.87
CA ALA A 305 -12.24 20.10 -16.76
C ALA A 305 -13.30 20.41 -17.83
N LEU A 306 -14.03 19.40 -18.31
CA LEU A 306 -15.13 19.55 -19.27
C LEU A 306 -16.47 19.98 -18.61
N ASN A 307 -16.52 20.18 -17.30
CA ASN A 307 -17.71 20.45 -16.51
C ASN A 307 -18.90 19.48 -16.78
N SER A 308 -18.61 18.24 -17.14
CA SER A 308 -19.59 17.24 -17.57
C SER A 308 -20.24 16.51 -16.38
N LYS A 309 -20.99 17.24 -15.52
CA LYS A 309 -21.63 16.69 -14.30
C LYS A 309 -22.44 15.42 -14.54
N LYS A 310 -23.26 15.39 -15.60
CA LYS A 310 -24.09 14.21 -15.94
C LYS A 310 -23.24 12.98 -16.22
N ARG A 311 -22.11 13.15 -16.91
CA ARG A 311 -21.19 12.04 -17.22
C ARG A 311 -20.42 11.58 -15.98
N ILE A 312 -19.99 12.53 -15.13
CA ILE A 312 -19.39 12.22 -13.83
C ILE A 312 -20.34 11.34 -13.01
N ASN A 313 -21.63 11.72 -12.88
CA ASN A 313 -22.60 10.94 -12.12
C ASN A 313 -22.80 9.54 -12.67
N ASN A 314 -22.96 9.40 -13.98
CA ASN A 314 -23.13 8.09 -14.62
C ASN A 314 -21.91 7.18 -14.40
N VAL A 315 -20.70 7.73 -14.57
CA VAL A 315 -19.45 6.98 -14.37
C VAL A 315 -19.32 6.61 -12.91
N THR A 316 -19.57 7.53 -11.97
CA THR A 316 -19.53 7.29 -10.52
C THR A 316 -20.46 6.13 -10.12
N THR A 317 -21.73 6.17 -10.55
CA THR A 317 -22.71 5.12 -10.23
C THR A 317 -22.25 3.73 -10.74
N LYS A 318 -21.73 3.65 -11.96
CA LYS A 318 -21.24 2.39 -12.52
C LYS A 318 -20.02 1.85 -11.76
N ILE A 319 -19.10 2.74 -11.41
CA ILE A 319 -17.89 2.36 -10.66
C ILE A 319 -18.25 1.89 -9.25
N PHE A 320 -19.15 2.58 -8.56
CA PHE A 320 -19.66 2.13 -7.26
C PHE A 320 -20.28 0.73 -7.36
N LYS A 321 -21.13 0.52 -8.36
CA LYS A 321 -21.76 -0.77 -8.59
C LYS A 321 -20.74 -1.86 -8.83
N PHE A 322 -19.79 -1.64 -9.74
CA PHE A 322 -18.73 -2.61 -10.03
C PHE A 322 -17.88 -2.93 -8.79
N THR A 323 -17.44 -1.91 -8.06
CA THR A 323 -16.62 -2.06 -6.86
C THR A 323 -17.37 -2.84 -5.78
N LEU A 324 -18.65 -2.55 -5.56
CA LEU A 324 -19.48 -3.27 -4.58
C LEU A 324 -19.73 -4.73 -4.98
N LEU A 325 -20.04 -4.99 -6.26
CA LEU A 325 -20.17 -6.38 -6.74
C LEU A 325 -18.90 -7.18 -6.51
N PHE A 326 -17.75 -6.59 -6.77
CA PHE A 326 -16.45 -7.23 -6.53
C PHE A 326 -16.18 -7.42 -5.03
N SER A 327 -16.42 -6.40 -4.20
CA SER A 327 -16.18 -6.49 -2.75
C SER A 327 -17.12 -7.49 -2.08
N VAL A 328 -18.38 -7.59 -2.51
CA VAL A 328 -19.34 -8.59 -2.00
C VAL A 328 -18.89 -10.01 -2.39
N LEU A 329 -18.38 -10.20 -3.60
CA LEU A 329 -17.81 -11.49 -4.00
C LEU A 329 -16.65 -11.90 -3.09
N ILE A 330 -15.68 -10.99 -2.86
CA ILE A 330 -14.52 -11.26 -2.01
C ILE A 330 -14.94 -11.47 -0.54
N PHE A 331 -15.89 -10.68 -0.03
CA PHE A 331 -16.49 -10.89 1.28
C PHE A 331 -17.05 -12.32 1.39
N GLY A 332 -17.84 -12.76 0.40
CA GLY A 332 -18.42 -14.11 0.38
C GLY A 332 -17.36 -15.21 0.39
N ILE A 333 -16.30 -15.05 -0.41
CA ILE A 333 -15.17 -15.99 -0.44
C ILE A 333 -14.48 -16.05 0.94
N PHE A 334 -14.13 -14.92 1.52
CA PHE A 334 -13.44 -14.88 2.80
C PHE A 334 -14.30 -15.39 3.95
N PHE A 335 -15.61 -15.12 3.92
CA PHE A 335 -16.52 -15.58 4.97
C PHE A 335 -16.78 -17.09 4.88
N THR A 336 -16.98 -17.63 3.68
CA THR A 336 -17.37 -19.03 3.46
C THR A 336 -16.17 -19.97 3.49
N PHE A 337 -15.06 -19.59 2.88
CA PHE A 337 -13.86 -20.41 2.72
C PHE A 337 -12.70 -19.99 3.64
N ALA A 338 -12.98 -19.33 4.77
CA ALA A 338 -11.95 -18.87 5.69
C ALA A 338 -11.08 -20.01 6.23
N ASP A 339 -11.70 -21.15 6.57
CA ASP A 339 -11.01 -22.32 7.12
C ASP A 339 -10.06 -22.92 6.07
N GLU A 340 -10.54 -23.07 4.84
CA GLU A 340 -9.77 -23.59 3.72
C GLU A 340 -8.63 -22.64 3.33
N LEU A 341 -8.90 -21.35 3.25
CA LEU A 341 -7.90 -20.34 2.92
C LEU A 341 -6.81 -20.26 4.01
N SER A 342 -7.21 -20.31 5.27
CA SER A 342 -6.26 -20.30 6.39
C SER A 342 -5.34 -21.50 6.36
N MET A 343 -5.88 -22.70 6.12
CA MET A 343 -5.08 -23.93 6.03
C MET A 343 -4.23 -24.01 4.77
N ALA A 344 -4.79 -23.60 3.62
CA ALA A 344 -4.07 -23.68 2.34
C ALA A 344 -2.92 -22.67 2.26
N ILE A 345 -3.10 -21.46 2.82
CA ILE A 345 -2.12 -20.37 2.71
C ILE A 345 -1.16 -20.35 3.88
N TYR A 346 -1.67 -20.51 5.11
CA TYR A 346 -0.89 -20.31 6.34
C TYR A 346 -0.68 -21.58 7.16
N SER A 347 -1.33 -22.69 6.81
CA SER A 347 -1.31 -23.96 7.56
C SER A 347 -1.67 -23.78 9.05
N LYS A 348 -2.51 -22.79 9.37
CA LYS A 348 -2.90 -22.40 10.74
C LYS A 348 -4.40 -22.15 10.82
N MET A 349 -5.10 -22.98 11.59
CA MET A 349 -6.57 -22.86 11.74
C MET A 349 -6.99 -21.62 12.54
N GLU A 350 -6.15 -21.14 13.44
CA GLU A 350 -6.42 -19.95 14.28
C GLU A 350 -6.68 -18.68 13.47
N VAL A 351 -6.03 -18.56 12.31
CA VAL A 351 -6.16 -17.40 11.41
C VAL A 351 -7.56 -17.33 10.79
N ALA A 352 -8.25 -18.47 10.62
CA ALA A 352 -9.56 -18.55 9.99
C ALA A 352 -10.63 -17.72 10.72
N GLY A 353 -10.62 -17.75 12.07
CA GLY A 353 -11.53 -16.96 12.88
C GLY A 353 -11.40 -15.46 12.61
N TYR A 354 -10.18 -14.96 12.53
CA TYR A 354 -9.91 -13.55 12.21
C TYR A 354 -10.28 -13.19 10.77
N ILE A 355 -10.06 -14.10 9.81
CA ILE A 355 -10.50 -13.90 8.41
C ILE A 355 -12.02 -13.71 8.37
N LYS A 356 -12.80 -14.57 9.04
CA LYS A 356 -14.28 -14.49 9.07
C LYS A 356 -14.76 -13.16 9.69
N ILE A 357 -14.16 -12.75 10.80
CA ILE A 357 -14.56 -11.52 11.51
C ILE A 357 -14.19 -10.28 10.67
N ILE A 358 -13.04 -10.27 10.01
CA ILE A 358 -12.54 -9.11 9.23
C ILE A 358 -13.15 -9.08 7.82
N ALA A 359 -13.67 -10.20 7.29
CA ALA A 359 -14.24 -10.25 5.95
C ALA A 359 -15.23 -9.12 5.62
N PRO A 360 -16.18 -8.71 6.49
CA PRO A 360 -17.11 -7.61 6.18
C PRO A 360 -16.42 -6.27 5.95
N LEU A 361 -15.21 -6.06 6.50
CA LEU A 361 -14.44 -4.83 6.33
C LEU A 361 -14.08 -4.57 4.86
N VAL A 362 -13.93 -5.63 4.06
CA VAL A 362 -13.64 -5.58 2.63
C VAL A 362 -14.64 -4.71 1.87
N LEU A 363 -15.93 -4.74 2.27
CA LEU A 363 -16.99 -3.98 1.62
C LEU A 363 -16.71 -2.48 1.66
N ILE A 364 -16.23 -1.99 2.79
CA ILE A 364 -15.99 -0.56 3.03
C ILE A 364 -14.62 -0.17 2.49
N MET A 365 -13.58 -0.95 2.79
CA MET A 365 -12.20 -0.70 2.37
C MET A 365 -12.07 -0.51 0.85
N TYR A 366 -12.70 -1.39 0.06
CA TYR A 366 -12.55 -1.33 -1.39
C TYR A 366 -13.28 -0.14 -2.00
N ILE A 367 -14.42 0.24 -1.42
CA ILE A 367 -15.13 1.45 -1.84
C ILE A 367 -14.32 2.69 -1.49
N ASP A 368 -13.78 2.78 -0.27
CA ASP A 368 -13.01 3.93 0.17
C ASP A 368 -11.80 4.18 -0.75
N ASN A 369 -11.07 3.14 -1.13
CA ASN A 369 -9.95 3.24 -2.08
C ASN A 369 -10.36 3.82 -3.44
N VAL A 370 -11.50 3.41 -3.97
CA VAL A 370 -12.01 3.91 -5.26
C VAL A 370 -12.51 5.35 -5.13
N VAL A 371 -13.20 5.67 -4.05
CA VAL A 371 -13.68 7.02 -3.74
C VAL A 371 -12.51 7.99 -3.60
N ASP A 372 -11.44 7.59 -2.93
CA ASP A 372 -10.20 8.34 -2.83
C ASP A 372 -9.60 8.67 -4.21
N GLY A 373 -9.61 7.69 -5.13
CA GLY A 373 -9.17 7.89 -6.53
C GLY A 373 -10.04 8.94 -7.25
N MET A 374 -11.37 8.83 -7.12
CA MET A 374 -12.31 9.79 -7.71
C MET A 374 -12.12 11.20 -7.14
N LEU A 375 -12.03 11.34 -5.82
CA LEU A 375 -11.83 12.64 -5.15
C LEU A 375 -10.53 13.31 -5.56
N LYS A 376 -9.44 12.53 -5.70
CA LYS A 376 -8.16 13.03 -6.23
C LYS A 376 -8.32 13.55 -7.65
N GLY A 377 -9.06 12.84 -8.51
CA GLY A 377 -9.39 13.29 -9.87
C GLY A 377 -10.26 14.54 -9.92
N LEU A 378 -11.11 14.77 -8.90
CA LEU A 378 -11.92 15.98 -8.74
C LEU A 378 -11.18 17.14 -8.04
N ASN A 379 -9.85 17.10 -7.92
CA ASN A 379 -9.00 18.09 -7.22
C ASN A 379 -9.33 18.23 -5.72
N LYS A 380 -9.88 17.18 -5.08
CA LYS A 380 -10.18 17.14 -3.63
C LYS A 380 -9.13 16.39 -2.81
N GLN A 381 -7.92 16.23 -3.34
CA GLN A 381 -6.82 15.50 -2.68
C GLN A 381 -6.48 16.00 -1.26
N VAL A 382 -6.59 17.31 -1.00
CA VAL A 382 -6.35 17.88 0.33
C VAL A 382 -7.43 17.44 1.33
N ALA A 383 -8.68 17.30 0.87
CA ALA A 383 -9.78 16.82 1.70
C ALA A 383 -9.58 15.35 2.10
N VAL A 384 -9.19 14.50 1.13
CA VAL A 384 -8.81 13.10 1.37
C VAL A 384 -7.68 13.00 2.40
N MET A 385 -6.63 13.79 2.22
CA MET A 385 -5.49 13.79 3.14
C MET A 385 -5.88 14.19 4.57
N LYS A 386 -6.73 15.22 4.73
CA LYS A 386 -7.24 15.63 6.05
C LYS A 386 -8.07 14.51 6.70
N CYS A 387 -8.92 13.83 5.92
CA CYS A 387 -9.72 12.71 6.40
C CYS A 387 -8.81 11.59 6.93
N ASN A 388 -7.82 11.17 6.16
CA ASN A 388 -6.87 10.11 6.54
C ASN A 388 -6.05 10.47 7.81
N ILE A 389 -5.67 11.74 8.00
CA ILE A 389 -4.95 12.19 9.21
C ILE A 389 -5.90 12.14 10.42
N LEU A 390 -7.14 12.60 10.28
CA LEU A 390 -8.15 12.54 11.34
C LEU A 390 -8.44 11.10 11.74
N ASP A 391 -8.59 10.20 10.76
CA ASP A 391 -8.78 8.77 11.01
C ASP A 391 -7.63 8.17 11.83
N LEU A 392 -6.38 8.44 11.45
CA LEU A 392 -5.21 7.95 12.19
C LEU A 392 -5.22 8.46 13.64
N PHE A 393 -5.57 9.72 13.85
CA PHE A 393 -5.61 10.31 15.18
C PHE A 393 -6.71 9.68 16.05
N ILE A 394 -7.92 9.54 15.51
CA ILE A 394 -9.04 8.87 16.18
C ILE A 394 -8.71 7.40 16.46
N SER A 395 -8.12 6.69 15.52
CA SER A 395 -7.70 5.31 15.68
C SER A 395 -6.72 5.13 16.84
N ILE A 396 -5.73 6.02 16.99
CA ILE A 396 -4.76 5.97 18.09
C ILE A 396 -5.47 6.13 19.43
N ILE A 397 -6.40 7.09 19.55
CA ILE A 397 -7.18 7.31 20.78
C ILE A 397 -8.02 6.08 21.11
N LEU A 398 -8.73 5.54 20.13
CA LEU A 398 -9.57 4.35 20.32
C LEU A 398 -8.73 3.12 20.72
N MET A 399 -7.56 2.92 20.10
CA MET A 399 -6.64 1.85 20.48
C MET A 399 -6.17 2.00 21.91
N TYR A 400 -5.86 3.22 22.32
CA TYR A 400 -5.41 3.49 23.68
C TYR A 400 -6.45 3.07 24.72
N ILE A 401 -7.74 3.21 24.41
CA ILE A 401 -8.88 2.91 25.32
C ILE A 401 -9.33 1.45 25.19
N LEU A 402 -9.54 0.97 23.95
CA LEU A 402 -10.24 -0.30 23.71
C LEU A 402 -9.32 -1.53 23.81
N LEU A 403 -8.03 -1.43 23.48
CA LEU A 403 -7.16 -2.60 23.52
C LEU A 403 -6.92 -3.13 24.94
N PRO A 404 -6.70 -2.31 25.98
CA PRO A 404 -6.57 -2.80 27.34
C PRO A 404 -7.82 -3.50 27.89
N ILE A 405 -9.02 -3.11 27.38
CA ILE A 405 -10.30 -3.63 27.86
C ILE A 405 -10.71 -4.92 27.12
N TYR A 406 -10.59 -4.90 25.78
CA TYR A 406 -11.11 -5.96 24.91
C TYR A 406 -10.00 -6.77 24.22
N GLY A 407 -8.71 -6.50 24.52
CA GLY A 407 -7.59 -7.18 23.89
C GLY A 407 -7.62 -7.06 22.36
N ILE A 408 -7.34 -8.16 21.68
CA ILE A 408 -7.29 -8.21 20.20
C ILE A 408 -8.62 -7.87 19.53
N TYR A 409 -9.76 -8.15 20.17
CA TYR A 409 -11.07 -7.75 19.67
C TYR A 409 -11.23 -6.23 19.70
N GLY A 410 -10.62 -5.54 20.69
CA GLY A 410 -10.53 -4.08 20.72
C GLY A 410 -9.83 -3.53 19.49
N TYR A 411 -8.75 -4.19 19.02
CA TYR A 411 -8.09 -3.82 17.78
C TYR A 411 -9.01 -4.00 16.55
N ILE A 412 -9.74 -5.11 16.48
CA ILE A 412 -10.70 -5.35 15.39
C ILE A 412 -11.80 -4.28 15.40
N ILE A 413 -12.34 -3.92 16.56
CA ILE A 413 -13.33 -2.83 16.67
C ILE A 413 -12.76 -1.52 16.14
N VAL A 414 -11.50 -1.19 16.45
CA VAL A 414 -10.85 0.02 15.94
C VAL A 414 -10.71 -0.04 14.43
N LEU A 415 -10.33 -1.18 13.85
CA LEU A 415 -10.25 -1.35 12.39
C LEU A 415 -11.61 -1.06 11.72
N PHE A 416 -12.71 -1.63 12.24
CA PHE A 416 -14.04 -1.36 11.70
C PHE A 416 -14.46 0.10 11.86
N THR A 417 -14.26 0.67 13.04
CA THR A 417 -14.62 2.06 13.31
C THR A 417 -13.84 3.03 12.42
N SER A 418 -12.54 2.81 12.27
CA SER A 418 -11.66 3.57 11.39
C SER A 418 -12.15 3.55 9.94
N GLU A 419 -12.34 2.36 9.37
CA GLU A 419 -12.77 2.21 7.98
C GLU A 419 -14.20 2.76 7.74
N ILE A 420 -15.12 2.56 8.68
CA ILE A 420 -16.49 3.11 8.59
C ILE A 420 -16.45 4.65 8.62
N LEU A 421 -15.68 5.24 9.52
CA LEU A 421 -15.55 6.70 9.61
C LEU A 421 -14.91 7.27 8.34
N ASN A 422 -13.76 6.71 7.93
CA ASN A 422 -13.03 7.18 6.76
C ASN A 422 -13.87 7.04 5.49
N GLY A 423 -14.43 5.85 5.24
CA GLY A 423 -15.26 5.58 4.07
C GLY A 423 -16.53 6.43 4.04
N THR A 424 -17.20 6.63 5.20
CA THR A 424 -18.40 7.48 5.27
C THR A 424 -18.08 8.94 4.93
N ILE A 425 -16.99 9.49 5.50
CA ILE A 425 -16.58 10.87 5.22
C ILE A 425 -16.21 11.04 3.75
N SER A 426 -15.43 10.09 3.19
CA SER A 426 -15.03 10.10 1.78
C SER A 426 -16.25 10.04 0.84
N ILE A 427 -17.22 9.14 1.11
CA ILE A 427 -18.45 9.02 0.34
C ILE A 427 -19.28 10.31 0.41
N ILE A 428 -19.46 10.91 1.60
CA ILE A 428 -20.18 12.17 1.75
C ILE A 428 -19.51 13.29 0.95
N GLN A 429 -18.16 13.35 0.98
CA GLN A 429 -17.42 14.33 0.19
C GLN A 429 -17.62 14.13 -1.31
N LEU A 430 -17.63 12.88 -1.78
CA LEU A 430 -17.88 12.55 -3.18
C LEU A 430 -19.31 12.91 -3.60
N ILE A 431 -20.32 12.56 -2.80
CA ILE A 431 -21.71 12.92 -3.07
C ILE A 431 -21.89 14.45 -3.17
N LYS A 432 -21.29 15.21 -2.24
CA LYS A 432 -21.30 16.68 -2.29
C LYS A 432 -20.60 17.24 -3.53
N ALA A 433 -19.56 16.58 -4.02
CA ALA A 433 -18.82 17.04 -5.19
C ALA A 433 -19.50 16.70 -6.51
N THR A 434 -20.26 15.58 -6.57
CA THR A 434 -20.83 15.05 -7.81
C THR A 434 -22.35 15.15 -7.88
N ASN A 435 -23.05 15.32 -6.74
CA ASN A 435 -24.52 15.22 -6.61
C ASN A 435 -25.07 13.86 -7.11
N VAL A 436 -24.28 12.78 -6.99
CA VAL A 436 -24.71 11.45 -7.41
C VAL A 436 -25.78 10.90 -6.46
N LYS A 437 -26.80 10.25 -7.03
CA LYS A 437 -27.81 9.49 -6.27
C LYS A 437 -27.48 8.02 -6.38
N LEU A 438 -27.18 7.39 -5.25
CA LEU A 438 -26.84 5.97 -5.15
C LEU A 438 -28.09 5.20 -4.69
N ASP A 439 -28.51 4.21 -5.45
CA ASP A 439 -29.55 3.26 -5.04
C ASP A 439 -28.90 2.14 -4.22
N ILE A 440 -28.88 2.31 -2.90
CA ILE A 440 -28.23 1.38 -1.95
C ILE A 440 -28.85 -0.02 -2.04
N VAL A 441 -30.16 -0.12 -2.29
CA VAL A 441 -30.85 -1.42 -2.38
C VAL A 441 -30.34 -2.25 -3.55
N SER A 442 -30.27 -1.67 -4.74
CA SER A 442 -29.82 -2.40 -5.93
C SER A 442 -28.30 -2.62 -5.95
N ILE A 443 -27.54 -1.73 -5.32
CA ILE A 443 -26.07 -1.77 -5.38
C ILE A 443 -25.47 -2.62 -4.27
N LEU A 444 -26.10 -2.72 -3.09
CA LEU A 444 -25.57 -3.44 -1.92
C LEU A 444 -26.45 -4.63 -1.50
N LEU A 445 -27.75 -4.41 -1.25
CA LEU A 445 -28.59 -5.47 -0.66
C LEU A 445 -28.81 -6.66 -1.60
N LYS A 446 -29.09 -6.40 -2.89
CA LYS A 446 -29.27 -7.49 -3.87
C LYS A 446 -28.02 -8.35 -4.04
N PRO A 447 -26.79 -7.79 -4.23
CA PRO A 447 -25.57 -8.60 -4.28
C PRO A 447 -25.31 -9.39 -2.99
N LEU A 448 -25.58 -8.82 -1.80
CA LEU A 448 -25.46 -9.53 -0.53
C LEU A 448 -26.40 -10.72 -0.46
N LEU A 449 -27.65 -10.59 -0.91
CA LEU A 449 -28.57 -11.72 -0.98
C LEU A 449 -28.08 -12.79 -1.98
N CYS A 450 -27.57 -12.36 -3.14
CA CYS A 450 -27.04 -13.29 -4.13
C CYS A 450 -25.85 -14.11 -3.58
N ILE A 451 -24.92 -13.50 -2.84
CA ILE A 451 -23.77 -14.22 -2.28
C ILE A 451 -24.19 -15.14 -1.13
N LEU A 452 -25.15 -14.74 -0.30
CA LEU A 452 -25.70 -15.60 0.75
C LEU A 452 -26.37 -16.84 0.14
N LEU A 453 -27.20 -16.67 -0.89
CA LEU A 453 -27.83 -17.79 -1.59
C LEU A 453 -26.80 -18.70 -2.28
N SER A 454 -25.76 -18.14 -2.88
CA SER A 454 -24.64 -18.88 -3.46
C SER A 454 -23.94 -19.73 -2.39
N ASN A 455 -23.67 -19.15 -1.22
CA ASN A 455 -23.01 -19.87 -0.11
C ASN A 455 -23.88 -21.00 0.46
N VAL A 456 -25.20 -20.80 0.54
CA VAL A 456 -26.14 -21.85 0.93
C VAL A 456 -26.14 -22.98 -0.13
N ALA A 457 -26.21 -22.64 -1.41
CA ALA A 457 -26.17 -23.61 -2.49
C ALA A 457 -24.89 -24.48 -2.46
N ILE A 458 -23.72 -23.87 -2.20
CA ILE A 458 -22.46 -24.60 -2.09
C ILE A 458 -22.51 -25.61 -0.93
N ARG A 459 -23.06 -25.23 0.21
CA ARG A 459 -23.19 -26.13 1.38
C ARG A 459 -24.08 -27.35 1.07
N TYR A 460 -25.14 -27.15 0.31
CA TYR A 460 -26.02 -28.26 -0.09
C TYR A 460 -25.42 -29.17 -1.17
N LEU A 461 -24.58 -28.62 -2.05
CA LEU A 461 -23.92 -29.41 -3.11
C LEU A 461 -22.77 -30.28 -2.58
N SER A 462 -22.46 -30.24 -1.27
CA SER A 462 -21.46 -30.98 -0.49
C SER A 462 -20.47 -31.80 -1.34
N PHE A 463 -19.48 -31.08 -1.90
CA PHE A 463 -18.38 -31.76 -2.59
C PHE A 463 -17.42 -32.37 -1.56
N SER A 464 -17.05 -33.64 -1.76
CA SER A 464 -16.04 -34.39 -1.03
C SER A 464 -14.73 -33.59 -0.89
N TYR A 465 -13.90 -33.97 0.07
CA TYR A 465 -12.66 -33.28 0.50
C TYR A 465 -11.73 -32.82 -0.65
N ASN A 466 -11.72 -33.50 -1.78
CA ASN A 466 -10.94 -33.11 -2.98
C ASN A 466 -11.65 -32.07 -3.88
N GLY A 467 -12.86 -31.65 -3.56
CA GLY A 467 -13.65 -30.70 -4.35
C GLY A 467 -13.69 -29.27 -3.86
N LYS A 468 -12.84 -28.86 -2.87
CA LYS A 468 -12.92 -27.52 -2.26
C LYS A 468 -12.61 -26.37 -3.24
N ILE A 469 -11.63 -26.53 -4.12
CA ILE A 469 -11.33 -25.57 -5.19
C ILE A 469 -12.50 -25.54 -6.20
N ILE A 470 -13.07 -26.70 -6.49
CA ILE A 470 -14.20 -26.82 -7.39
C ILE A 470 -15.42 -26.11 -6.78
N SER A 471 -15.68 -26.28 -5.48
CA SER A 471 -16.78 -25.61 -4.78
C SER A 471 -16.63 -24.08 -4.77
N LEU A 472 -15.41 -23.55 -4.66
CA LEU A 472 -15.13 -22.13 -4.78
C LEU A 472 -15.47 -21.62 -6.19
N VAL A 473 -15.04 -22.33 -7.23
CA VAL A 473 -15.35 -21.97 -8.63
C VAL A 473 -16.85 -21.99 -8.89
N TYR A 474 -17.55 -23.04 -8.43
CA TYR A 474 -19.01 -23.11 -8.54
C TYR A 474 -19.70 -21.98 -7.77
N GLY A 475 -19.20 -21.61 -6.58
CA GLY A 475 -19.72 -20.49 -5.83
C GLY A 475 -19.62 -19.17 -6.58
N ILE A 476 -18.49 -18.91 -7.21
CA ILE A 476 -18.30 -17.72 -8.05
C ILE A 476 -19.28 -17.76 -9.25
N LEU A 477 -19.41 -18.90 -9.91
CA LEU A 477 -20.30 -19.04 -11.06
C LEU A 477 -21.78 -18.85 -10.68
N ILE A 478 -22.22 -19.45 -9.56
CA ILE A 478 -23.58 -19.30 -9.04
C ILE A 478 -23.82 -17.82 -8.67
N TYR A 479 -22.89 -17.16 -8.00
CA TYR A 479 -23.00 -15.73 -7.68
C TYR A 479 -23.18 -14.89 -8.93
N ILE A 480 -22.31 -15.05 -9.93
CA ILE A 480 -22.41 -14.33 -11.20
C ILE A 480 -23.75 -14.61 -11.89
N PHE A 481 -24.19 -15.86 -11.92
CA PHE A 481 -25.48 -16.24 -12.49
C PHE A 481 -26.65 -15.53 -11.77
N LEU A 482 -26.67 -15.55 -10.45
CA LEU A 482 -27.68 -14.87 -9.64
C LEU A 482 -27.71 -13.35 -9.87
N LEU A 483 -26.54 -12.71 -10.08
CA LEU A 483 -26.47 -11.30 -10.42
C LEU A 483 -27.16 -10.97 -11.76
N PHE A 484 -27.06 -11.87 -12.74
CA PHE A 484 -27.77 -11.72 -14.02
C PHE A 484 -29.28 -11.96 -13.87
N VAL A 485 -29.68 -12.99 -13.15
CA VAL A 485 -31.11 -13.32 -12.90
C VAL A 485 -31.82 -12.21 -12.17
N THR A 486 -31.19 -11.64 -11.13
CA THR A 486 -31.75 -10.54 -10.34
C THR A 486 -31.66 -9.17 -11.05
N SER A 487 -31.17 -9.16 -12.30
CA SER A 487 -30.91 -7.90 -13.06
C SER A 487 -30.05 -6.89 -12.32
N THR A 488 -29.30 -7.35 -11.32
CA THR A 488 -28.37 -6.51 -10.57
C THR A 488 -27.19 -6.11 -11.44
N PHE A 489 -26.77 -6.99 -12.36
CA PHE A 489 -25.76 -6.68 -13.37
C PHE A 489 -26.36 -6.86 -14.77
N THR A 490 -26.27 -5.82 -15.61
CA THR A 490 -26.86 -5.78 -16.94
C THR A 490 -25.79 -5.56 -18.02
N LYS A 491 -26.08 -5.98 -19.27
CA LYS A 491 -25.20 -5.70 -20.42
C LYS A 491 -24.93 -4.20 -20.63
N LYS A 492 -25.80 -3.31 -20.11
CA LYS A 492 -25.61 -1.85 -20.17
C LYS A 492 -24.51 -1.37 -19.20
N ASP A 493 -24.23 -2.10 -18.14
CA ASP A 493 -23.20 -1.77 -17.16
C ASP A 493 -21.79 -2.03 -17.70
N LEU A 494 -21.64 -2.90 -18.71
CA LEU A 494 -20.38 -3.19 -19.40
C LEU A 494 -19.96 -2.10 -20.41
N LYS A 495 -20.90 -1.22 -20.82
CA LYS A 495 -20.57 -0.12 -21.72
C LYS A 495 -20.22 1.12 -20.86
N LEU A 496 -18.93 1.32 -20.57
CA LEU A 496 -18.36 2.52 -19.93
C LEU A 496 -18.46 3.76 -20.83
#